data_7fb17c92104e73ca597baa0fa0fa7fb1
#
_entry.id   7fb17c92104e73ca597baa0fa0fa7fb1
#
_cell.length_a   1.000
_cell.length_b   1.000
_cell.length_c   1.000
_cell.angle_alpha   90.00
_cell.angle_beta   90.00
_cell.angle_gamma   90.00
#
_symmetry.space_group_name_H-M   'P 1'
#
loop_
_entity.id
_entity.type
_entity.pdbx_description
1 polymer ?
#
loop_
_entity_poly.entity_id
_entity_poly.type
_entity_poly.pdbx_seq_one_letter_code
_entity_poly.pdbx_strand_id
1 'polypeptide(L)'
;ILAATNRPESLDPALTRPGRFDRRVPVELPDLKGRESILRLHAKKVKLGPDCDFGVVARMTPGASGAELANIVNEAALCAVRHHRKAVTQFDLQEAVDTILAGAQKKNKILNNKEKCIVSYHEVGHALVAALQTNSAPVQKITIVPRTSGALGFTMQVEDGDHTLMTKEEILNKIATLTGGRAAEELIFHSITTG
;
A
#
# COMPACT_ATOMS: atom_id res chain seq x y z
N ILE A 1 -5.24 17.13 -32.94
CA ILE A 1 -6.16 17.03 -31.78
C ILE A 1 -5.65 15.91 -30.89
N LEU A 2 -5.58 16.15 -29.59
CA LEU A 2 -5.25 15.16 -28.57
C LEU A 2 -6.46 14.97 -27.65
N ALA A 3 -6.80 13.71 -27.34
CA ALA A 3 -7.84 13.36 -26.39
C ALA A 3 -7.33 12.26 -25.43
N ALA A 4 -7.89 12.20 -24.23
CA ALA A 4 -7.58 11.17 -23.27
C ALA A 4 -8.88 10.60 -22.66
N THR A 5 -8.88 9.31 -22.41
CA THR A 5 -9.97 8.61 -21.72
C THR A 5 -9.42 7.44 -20.93
N ASN A 6 -10.03 7.13 -19.80
CA ASN A 6 -9.79 5.90 -19.04
C ASN A 6 -10.73 4.74 -19.46
N ARG A 7 -11.64 5.00 -20.43
CA ARG A 7 -12.60 4.01 -20.93
C ARG A 7 -12.61 3.99 -22.45
N PRO A 8 -11.55 3.47 -23.09
CA PRO A 8 -11.43 3.44 -24.54
C PRO A 8 -12.56 2.64 -25.20
N GLU A 9 -13.11 1.64 -24.51
CA GLU A 9 -14.21 0.80 -24.98
C GLU A 9 -15.55 1.53 -25.12
N SER A 10 -15.71 2.66 -24.45
CA SER A 10 -16.92 3.49 -24.51
C SER A 10 -16.92 4.49 -25.66
N LEU A 11 -15.81 4.59 -26.41
CA LEU A 11 -15.72 5.50 -27.55
C LEU A 11 -16.46 4.93 -28.75
N ASP A 12 -17.16 5.81 -29.48
CA ASP A 12 -17.73 5.45 -30.79
C ASP A 12 -16.62 4.95 -31.72
N PRO A 13 -16.74 3.73 -32.31
CA PRO A 13 -15.78 3.21 -33.27
C PRO A 13 -15.49 4.15 -34.43
N ALA A 14 -16.43 5.05 -34.78
CA ALA A 14 -16.23 6.05 -35.81
C ALA A 14 -15.15 7.08 -35.45
N LEU A 15 -14.93 7.36 -34.15
CA LEU A 15 -13.89 8.27 -33.71
C LEU A 15 -12.48 7.71 -33.85
N THR A 16 -12.35 6.38 -33.84
CA THR A 16 -11.04 5.71 -33.84
C THR A 16 -10.61 5.23 -35.25
N ARG A 17 -11.35 5.61 -36.31
CA ARG A 17 -11.01 5.30 -37.70
C ARG A 17 -9.82 6.15 -38.19
N PRO A 18 -9.06 5.65 -39.20
CA PRO A 18 -7.98 6.39 -39.82
C PRO A 18 -8.39 7.82 -40.22
N GLY A 19 -7.52 8.79 -39.94
CA GLY A 19 -7.78 10.22 -40.21
C GLY A 19 -8.54 10.93 -39.08
N ARG A 20 -8.82 10.26 -37.95
CA ARG A 20 -9.40 10.83 -36.72
C ARG A 20 -8.48 10.54 -35.55
N PHE A 21 -8.95 9.87 -34.48
CA PHE A 21 -8.11 9.39 -33.37
C PHE A 21 -7.53 8.00 -33.72
N ASP A 22 -6.70 7.96 -34.73
CA ASP A 22 -6.15 6.73 -35.30
C ASP A 22 -4.91 6.22 -34.55
N ARG A 23 -4.25 7.08 -33.76
CA ARG A 23 -3.10 6.72 -32.95
C ARG A 23 -3.51 6.60 -31.49
N ARG A 24 -3.34 5.40 -30.91
CA ARG A 24 -3.61 5.12 -29.52
C ARG A 24 -2.28 4.93 -28.78
N VAL A 25 -2.12 5.64 -27.66
CA VAL A 25 -0.97 5.52 -26.79
C VAL A 25 -1.49 5.07 -25.43
N PRO A 26 -1.31 3.79 -25.05
CA PRO A 26 -1.64 3.34 -23.71
C PRO A 26 -0.70 3.99 -22.70
N VAL A 27 -1.25 4.51 -21.61
CA VAL A 27 -0.51 5.00 -20.45
C VAL A 27 -0.69 3.98 -19.35
N GLU A 28 0.32 3.15 -19.17
CA GLU A 28 0.31 2.10 -18.16
C GLU A 28 0.64 2.64 -16.77
N LEU A 29 0.38 1.83 -15.74
CA LEU A 29 0.80 2.15 -14.37
C LEU A 29 2.34 2.18 -14.31
N PRO A 30 2.91 3.09 -13.49
CA PRO A 30 4.35 3.24 -13.40
C PRO A 30 5.01 2.03 -12.71
N ASP A 31 6.18 1.63 -13.23
CA ASP A 31 7.09 0.71 -12.57
C ASP A 31 7.70 1.34 -11.29
N LEU A 32 8.49 0.59 -10.56
CA LEU A 32 9.12 1.05 -9.31
C LEU A 32 9.88 2.37 -9.48
N LYS A 33 10.69 2.49 -10.54
CA LYS A 33 11.48 3.72 -10.81
C LYS A 33 10.58 4.88 -11.23
N GLY A 34 9.54 4.59 -11.98
CA GLY A 34 8.51 5.55 -12.37
C GLY A 34 7.77 6.08 -11.15
N ARG A 35 7.37 5.21 -10.20
CA ARG A 35 6.72 5.62 -8.95
C ARG A 35 7.62 6.53 -8.12
N GLU A 36 8.88 6.17 -7.95
CA GLU A 36 9.84 7.02 -7.24
C GLU A 36 10.00 8.40 -7.92
N SER A 37 10.11 8.43 -9.23
CA SER A 37 10.26 9.66 -10.01
C SER A 37 9.03 10.56 -9.87
N ILE A 38 7.82 10.00 -9.89
CA ILE A 38 6.55 10.72 -9.71
C ILE A 38 6.47 11.29 -8.28
N LEU A 39 6.79 10.49 -7.26
CA LEU A 39 6.84 10.96 -5.87
C LEU A 39 7.80 12.14 -5.71
N ARG A 40 9.03 12.04 -6.24
CA ARG A 40 10.02 13.13 -6.22
C ARG A 40 9.52 14.37 -6.95
N LEU A 41 8.81 14.21 -8.06
CA LEU A 41 8.25 15.34 -8.83
C LEU A 41 7.22 16.12 -8.00
N HIS A 42 6.28 15.41 -7.36
CA HIS A 42 5.24 16.03 -6.53
C HIS A 42 5.81 16.59 -5.22
N ALA A 43 6.83 15.96 -4.67
CA ALA A 43 7.51 16.38 -3.45
C ALA A 43 8.25 17.73 -3.59
N LYS A 44 8.57 18.17 -4.80
CA LYS A 44 9.14 19.52 -5.04
C LYS A 44 8.25 20.66 -4.55
N LYS A 45 6.96 20.42 -4.36
CA LYS A 45 5.98 21.42 -3.91
C LYS A 45 5.85 21.50 -2.39
N VAL A 46 6.49 20.60 -1.65
CA VAL A 46 6.42 20.52 -0.18
C VAL A 46 7.81 20.61 0.44
N LYS A 47 7.87 21.10 1.67
CA LYS A 47 9.13 21.14 2.43
C LYS A 47 9.40 19.77 3.02
N LEU A 48 10.51 19.16 2.64
CA LEU A 48 10.94 17.84 3.10
C LEU A 48 11.94 17.95 4.24
N GLY A 49 11.89 16.99 5.15
CA GLY A 49 12.95 16.69 6.10
C GLY A 49 14.10 15.92 5.44
N PRO A 50 15.24 15.79 6.12
CA PRO A 50 16.42 15.12 5.57
C PRO A 50 16.30 13.58 5.50
N ASP A 51 15.34 13.01 6.20
CA ASP A 51 15.11 11.57 6.38
C ASP A 51 14.20 10.95 5.31
N CYS A 52 13.67 11.72 4.36
CA CYS A 52 12.72 11.24 3.37
C CYS A 52 13.37 10.35 2.29
N ASP A 53 13.00 9.08 2.25
CA ASP A 53 13.37 8.11 1.25
C ASP A 53 12.17 7.71 0.38
N PHE A 54 12.14 8.23 -0.86
CA PHE A 54 11.07 7.92 -1.81
C PHE A 54 11.18 6.53 -2.42
N GLY A 55 12.35 5.90 -2.38
CA GLY A 55 12.52 4.52 -2.79
C GLY A 55 11.74 3.56 -1.88
N VAL A 56 11.78 3.79 -0.57
CA VAL A 56 10.96 3.04 0.40
C VAL A 56 9.47 3.23 0.09
N VAL A 57 9.02 4.47 -0.11
CA VAL A 57 7.62 4.78 -0.41
C VAL A 57 7.17 4.15 -1.73
N ALA A 58 8.01 4.17 -2.76
CA ALA A 58 7.72 3.57 -4.07
C ALA A 58 7.58 2.04 -3.97
N ARG A 59 8.39 1.37 -3.13
CA ARG A 59 8.23 -0.06 -2.86
C ARG A 59 6.93 -0.37 -2.12
N MET A 60 6.52 0.47 -1.18
CA MET A 60 5.26 0.32 -0.41
C MET A 60 4.00 0.54 -1.25
N THR A 61 4.11 1.02 -2.49
CA THR A 61 2.98 1.41 -3.36
C THR A 61 2.96 0.67 -4.70
N PRO A 62 3.03 -0.68 -4.72
CA PRO A 62 2.94 -1.44 -5.97
C PRO A 62 1.58 -1.20 -6.63
N GLY A 63 1.57 -1.00 -7.95
CA GLY A 63 0.35 -0.78 -8.72
C GLY A 63 -0.31 0.59 -8.52
N ALA A 64 0.30 1.52 -7.76
CA ALA A 64 -0.25 2.86 -7.58
C ALA A 64 -0.15 3.69 -8.86
N SER A 65 -1.23 4.38 -9.18
CA SER A 65 -1.30 5.36 -10.25
C SER A 65 -0.57 6.66 -9.90
N GLY A 66 -0.25 7.47 -10.91
CA GLY A 66 0.36 8.79 -10.69
C GLY A 66 -0.50 9.72 -9.81
N ALA A 67 -1.82 9.60 -9.89
CA ALA A 67 -2.74 10.37 -9.05
C ALA A 67 -2.69 9.94 -7.57
N GLU A 68 -2.61 8.65 -7.30
CA GLU A 68 -2.48 8.12 -5.93
C GLU A 68 -1.14 8.53 -5.33
N LEU A 69 -0.04 8.46 -6.10
CA LEU A 69 1.29 8.90 -5.66
C LEU A 69 1.32 10.41 -5.35
N ALA A 70 0.67 11.23 -6.16
CA ALA A 70 0.50 12.65 -5.89
C ALA A 70 -0.28 12.90 -4.59
N ASN A 71 -1.34 12.11 -4.37
CA ASN A 71 -2.16 12.20 -3.17
C ASN A 71 -1.39 11.77 -1.91
N ILE A 72 -0.52 10.75 -2.00
CA ILE A 72 0.38 10.35 -0.89
C ILE A 72 1.23 11.54 -0.43
N VAL A 73 1.84 12.27 -1.35
CA VAL A 73 2.65 13.44 -1.00
C VAL A 73 1.80 14.54 -0.35
N ASN A 74 0.59 14.76 -0.85
CA ASN A 74 -0.34 15.72 -0.28
C ASN A 74 -0.79 15.34 1.13
N GLU A 75 -1.20 14.07 1.35
CA GLU A 75 -1.58 13.56 2.67
C GLU A 75 -0.41 13.60 3.66
N ALA A 76 0.82 13.31 3.21
CA ALA A 76 2.00 13.44 4.05
C ALA A 76 2.21 14.89 4.52
N ALA A 77 2.00 15.86 3.64
CA ALA A 77 2.07 17.28 4.01
C ALA A 77 0.98 17.66 5.01
N LEU A 78 -0.24 17.18 4.82
CA LEU A 78 -1.34 17.36 5.78
C LEU A 78 -1.05 16.68 7.12
N CYS A 79 -0.44 15.50 7.11
CA CYS A 79 0.00 14.78 8.31
C CYS A 79 1.02 15.62 9.10
N ALA A 80 2.04 16.16 8.43
CA ALA A 80 3.03 17.04 9.07
C ALA A 80 2.38 18.27 9.73
N VAL A 81 1.43 18.91 9.03
CA VAL A 81 0.70 20.07 9.57
C VAL A 81 -0.15 19.68 10.80
N ARG A 82 -0.87 18.56 10.76
CA ARG A 82 -1.65 18.04 11.90
C ARG A 82 -0.79 17.80 13.14
N HIS A 83 0.48 17.47 12.95
CA HIS A 83 1.46 17.28 14.03
C HIS A 83 2.32 18.51 14.31
N HIS A 84 1.91 19.68 13.83
CA HIS A 84 2.60 20.98 14.02
C HIS A 84 4.06 20.99 13.53
N ARG A 85 4.40 20.17 12.53
CA ARG A 85 5.72 20.14 11.90
C ARG A 85 5.77 21.05 10.67
N LYS A 86 6.95 21.63 10.43
CA LYS A 86 7.21 22.56 9.31
C LYS A 86 7.74 21.84 8.06
N ALA A 87 8.05 20.55 8.17
CA ALA A 87 8.57 19.72 7.09
C ALA A 87 7.99 18.31 7.18
N VAL A 88 7.82 17.68 6.03
CA VAL A 88 7.40 16.29 5.90
C VAL A 88 8.55 15.38 6.30
N THR A 89 8.28 14.37 7.12
CA THR A 89 9.23 13.33 7.53
C THR A 89 8.92 12.00 6.84
N GLN A 90 9.83 11.02 6.96
CA GLN A 90 9.58 9.67 6.46
C GLN A 90 8.33 9.05 7.11
N PHE A 91 8.10 9.32 8.40
CA PHE A 91 6.90 8.88 9.10
C PHE A 91 5.60 9.40 8.44
N ASP A 92 5.57 10.68 8.03
CA ASP A 92 4.39 11.26 7.37
C ASP A 92 4.10 10.60 6.03
N LEU A 93 5.15 10.29 5.25
CA LEU A 93 5.02 9.59 3.98
C LEU A 93 4.47 8.17 4.18
N GLN A 94 4.98 7.43 5.16
CA GLN A 94 4.50 6.08 5.46
C GLN A 94 3.06 6.09 5.98
N GLU A 95 2.70 7.03 6.85
CA GLU A 95 1.32 7.18 7.34
C GLU A 95 0.35 7.59 6.22
N ALA A 96 0.81 8.39 5.26
CA ALA A 96 0.03 8.73 4.07
C ALA A 96 -0.22 7.51 3.19
N VAL A 97 0.78 6.64 2.99
CA VAL A 97 0.61 5.35 2.29
C VAL A 97 -0.43 4.51 3.00
N ASP A 98 -0.32 4.32 4.32
CA ASP A 98 -1.29 3.55 5.10
C ASP A 98 -2.70 4.12 4.97
N THR A 99 -2.82 5.45 5.01
CA THR A 99 -4.12 6.14 4.89
C THR A 99 -4.77 5.90 3.53
N ILE A 100 -3.99 5.86 2.47
CA ILE A 100 -4.49 5.65 1.11
C ILE A 100 -4.80 4.18 0.85
N LEU A 101 -3.95 3.25 1.31
CA LEU A 101 -4.14 1.82 1.08
C LEU A 101 -5.15 1.18 2.04
N ALA A 102 -5.06 1.48 3.33
CA ALA A 102 -5.88 0.86 4.38
C ALA A 102 -6.95 1.81 4.97
N GLY A 103 -7.01 3.06 4.52
CA GLY A 103 -7.90 4.07 5.03
C GLY A 103 -7.37 4.81 6.26
N ALA A 104 -8.03 5.91 6.61
CA ALA A 104 -7.64 6.73 7.76
C ALA A 104 -7.77 5.96 9.08
N GLN A 105 -6.98 6.37 10.08
CA GLN A 105 -7.10 5.80 11.42
C GLN A 105 -8.48 6.07 12.03
N LYS A 106 -9.09 5.04 12.60
CA LYS A 106 -10.35 5.17 13.35
C LYS A 106 -10.07 5.69 14.76
N LYS A 107 -10.30 6.97 15.00
CA LYS A 107 -10.13 7.58 16.34
C LYS A 107 -11.17 7.10 17.35
N ASN A 108 -12.34 6.64 16.89
CA ASN A 108 -13.48 6.30 17.74
C ASN A 108 -13.57 4.79 18.06
N LYS A 109 -12.71 3.95 17.49
CA LYS A 109 -12.68 2.50 17.78
C LYS A 109 -11.49 2.20 18.67
N ILE A 110 -11.75 2.18 19.98
CA ILE A 110 -10.74 1.76 20.97
C ILE A 110 -10.93 0.26 21.17
N LEU A 111 -9.94 -0.51 20.72
CA LEU A 111 -9.88 -1.96 21.03
C LEU A 111 -9.69 -2.12 22.53
N ASN A 112 -10.46 -3.02 23.14
CA ASN A 112 -10.20 -3.43 24.52
C ASN A 112 -8.89 -4.24 24.61
N ASN A 113 -8.37 -4.45 25.82
CA ASN A 113 -7.08 -5.12 26.00
C ASN A 113 -7.06 -6.55 25.45
N LYS A 114 -8.19 -7.28 25.54
CA LYS A 114 -8.33 -8.63 24.99
C LYS A 114 -8.25 -8.59 23.46
N GLU A 115 -9.00 -7.70 22.81
CA GLU A 115 -8.97 -7.53 21.35
C GLU A 115 -7.58 -7.09 20.86
N LYS A 116 -6.93 -6.15 21.54
CA LYS A 116 -5.54 -5.75 21.21
C LYS A 116 -4.59 -6.95 21.26
N CYS A 117 -4.72 -7.79 22.28
CA CYS A 117 -3.88 -8.96 22.42
C CYS A 117 -4.13 -9.95 21.27
N ILE A 118 -5.38 -10.25 20.94
CA ILE A 118 -5.75 -11.15 19.84
C ILE A 118 -5.22 -10.62 18.51
N VAL A 119 -5.49 -9.34 18.18
CA VAL A 119 -5.02 -8.72 16.93
C VAL A 119 -3.48 -8.69 16.86
N SER A 120 -2.81 -8.44 18.00
CA SER A 120 -1.34 -8.45 18.02
C SER A 120 -0.77 -9.82 17.68
N TYR A 121 -1.30 -10.90 18.25
CA TYR A 121 -0.86 -12.26 17.93
C TYR A 121 -1.21 -12.65 16.49
N HIS A 122 -2.37 -12.22 16.00
CA HIS A 122 -2.80 -12.43 14.62
C HIS A 122 -1.80 -11.81 13.63
N GLU A 123 -1.51 -10.52 13.78
CA GLU A 123 -0.60 -9.81 12.88
C GLU A 123 0.86 -10.30 13.00
N VAL A 124 1.31 -10.59 14.22
CA VAL A 124 2.63 -11.19 14.42
C VAL A 124 2.70 -12.60 13.83
N GLY A 125 1.60 -13.36 13.87
CA GLY A 125 1.50 -14.66 13.22
C GLY A 125 1.74 -14.57 11.71
N HIS A 126 1.11 -13.64 11.02
CA HIS A 126 1.38 -13.37 9.60
C HIS A 126 2.85 -13.00 9.36
N ALA A 127 3.36 -12.06 10.15
CA ALA A 127 4.73 -11.59 10.01
C ALA A 127 5.78 -12.68 10.27
N LEU A 128 5.57 -13.52 11.30
CA LEU A 128 6.49 -14.59 11.65
C LEU A 128 6.54 -15.66 10.56
N VAL A 129 5.36 -16.10 10.06
CA VAL A 129 5.30 -17.06 8.96
C VAL A 129 5.96 -16.50 7.71
N ALA A 130 5.70 -15.22 7.36
CA ALA A 130 6.35 -14.56 6.24
C ALA A 130 7.88 -14.51 6.38
N ALA A 131 8.37 -14.11 7.54
CA ALA A 131 9.81 -13.93 7.79
C ALA A 131 10.61 -15.25 7.80
N LEU A 132 9.95 -16.37 8.11
CA LEU A 132 10.60 -17.69 8.17
C LEU A 132 10.59 -18.43 6.83
N GLN A 133 9.91 -17.89 5.81
CA GLN A 133 9.87 -18.52 4.48
C GLN A 133 10.98 -18.00 3.58
N THR A 134 11.51 -18.88 2.73
CA THR A 134 12.63 -18.57 1.82
C THR A 134 12.23 -17.70 0.63
N ASN A 135 11.00 -17.84 0.13
CA ASN A 135 10.48 -17.13 -1.05
C ASN A 135 9.26 -16.28 -0.65
N SER A 136 9.45 -15.38 0.30
CA SER A 136 8.41 -14.47 0.78
C SER A 136 8.95 -13.04 0.78
N ALA A 137 8.10 -12.09 0.40
CA ALA A 137 8.44 -10.68 0.48
C ALA A 137 8.77 -10.28 1.93
N PRO A 138 9.78 -9.43 2.15
CA PRO A 138 10.15 -9.01 3.50
C PRO A 138 9.01 -8.24 4.19
N VAL A 139 8.86 -8.49 5.49
CA VAL A 139 7.90 -7.76 6.33
C VAL A 139 8.43 -6.36 6.57
N GLN A 140 7.71 -5.37 6.10
CA GLN A 140 8.06 -3.96 6.23
C GLN A 140 7.43 -3.31 7.47
N LYS A 141 6.21 -3.71 7.82
CA LYS A 141 5.44 -3.09 8.90
C LYS A 141 4.42 -4.03 9.49
N ILE A 142 4.23 -3.95 10.79
CA ILE A 142 3.12 -4.57 11.53
C ILE A 142 2.41 -3.45 12.29
N THR A 143 1.08 -3.45 12.30
CA THR A 143 0.29 -2.47 13.04
C THR A 143 -1.01 -3.08 13.55
N ILE A 144 -1.45 -2.62 14.72
CA ILE A 144 -2.76 -2.96 15.31
C ILE A 144 -3.66 -1.72 15.40
N VAL A 145 -3.37 -0.71 14.59
CA VAL A 145 -4.17 0.53 14.54
C VAL A 145 -5.38 0.32 13.64
N PRO A 146 -6.63 0.41 14.16
CA PRO A 146 -7.83 0.23 13.37
C PRO A 146 -7.96 1.29 12.26
N ARG A 147 -8.33 0.84 11.06
CA ARG A 147 -8.49 1.70 9.87
C ARG A 147 -9.95 1.76 9.40
N THR A 148 -10.28 2.77 8.59
CA THR A 148 -11.64 2.97 8.07
C THR A 148 -12.08 1.90 7.07
N SER A 149 -11.16 1.17 6.45
CA SER A 149 -11.43 -0.01 5.63
C SER A 149 -12.09 -1.17 6.40
N GLY A 150 -12.02 -1.14 7.73
CA GLY A 150 -12.51 -2.21 8.60
C GLY A 150 -11.41 -3.03 9.24
N ALA A 151 -10.19 -2.97 8.73
CA ALA A 151 -9.04 -3.66 9.31
C ALA A 151 -8.77 -3.20 10.75
N LEU A 152 -8.52 -4.16 11.64
CA LEU A 152 -8.16 -3.91 13.05
C LEU A 152 -6.65 -3.80 13.23
N GLY A 153 -5.90 -4.39 12.30
CA GLY A 153 -4.47 -4.33 12.13
C GLY A 153 -4.12 -4.71 10.69
N PHE A 154 -2.85 -4.70 10.35
CA PHE A 154 -2.35 -5.32 9.13
C PHE A 154 -0.84 -5.55 9.21
N THR A 155 -0.39 -6.57 8.49
CA THR A 155 1.01 -6.87 8.23
C THR A 155 1.31 -6.53 6.79
N MET A 156 2.24 -5.60 6.57
CA MET A 156 2.66 -5.17 5.24
C MET A 156 3.93 -5.89 4.83
N GLN A 157 3.87 -6.59 3.71
CA GLN A 157 5.00 -7.14 3.00
C GLN A 157 5.26 -6.32 1.75
N VAL A 158 6.51 -6.08 1.42
CA VAL A 158 6.92 -5.27 0.26
C VAL A 158 7.94 -6.05 -0.54
N GLU A 159 7.61 -6.34 -1.78
CA GLU A 159 8.51 -7.00 -2.72
C GLU A 159 9.58 -6.03 -3.24
N ASP A 160 10.79 -6.54 -3.49
CA ASP A 160 11.91 -5.73 -4.01
C ASP A 160 11.79 -5.38 -5.50
N GLY A 161 10.67 -5.74 -6.15
CA GLY A 161 10.42 -5.45 -7.55
C GLY A 161 8.99 -5.76 -7.97
N ASP A 162 8.67 -5.40 -9.21
CA ASP A 162 7.38 -5.72 -9.82
C ASP A 162 7.46 -7.14 -10.43
N HIS A 163 6.85 -8.12 -9.77
CA HIS A 163 6.76 -9.51 -10.25
C HIS A 163 5.45 -9.74 -11.00
N THR A 164 5.58 -10.25 -12.23
CA THR A 164 4.40 -10.55 -13.08
C THR A 164 3.93 -12.00 -12.94
N LEU A 165 4.83 -12.90 -12.58
CA LEU A 165 4.55 -14.33 -12.47
C LEU A 165 4.93 -14.83 -11.07
N MET A 166 4.15 -15.78 -10.56
CA MET A 166 4.42 -16.46 -9.29
C MET A 166 4.59 -17.96 -9.55
N THR A 167 5.60 -18.54 -8.94
CA THR A 167 5.80 -19.98 -8.91
C THR A 167 4.79 -20.66 -7.98
N LYS A 168 4.63 -21.97 -8.13
CA LYS A 168 3.78 -22.76 -7.22
C LYS A 168 4.24 -22.63 -5.75
N GLU A 169 5.55 -22.58 -5.51
CA GLU A 169 6.13 -22.45 -4.18
C GLU A 169 5.82 -21.09 -3.57
N GLU A 170 5.96 -20.00 -4.33
CA GLU A 170 5.60 -18.64 -3.87
C GLU A 170 4.12 -18.53 -3.53
N ILE A 171 3.24 -19.17 -4.33
CA ILE A 171 1.80 -19.21 -4.03
C ILE A 171 1.51 -19.96 -2.73
N LEU A 172 2.15 -21.12 -2.51
CA LEU A 172 2.00 -21.88 -1.27
C LEU A 172 2.51 -21.08 -0.06
N ASN A 173 3.65 -20.41 -0.19
CA ASN A 173 4.20 -19.54 0.83
C ASN A 173 3.25 -18.38 1.17
N LYS A 174 2.64 -17.78 0.14
CA LYS A 174 1.64 -16.71 0.32
C LYS A 174 0.39 -17.22 1.06
N ILE A 175 -0.10 -18.42 0.71
CA ILE A 175 -1.22 -19.06 1.41
C ILE A 175 -0.86 -19.32 2.87
N ALA A 176 0.33 -19.87 3.15
CA ALA A 176 0.80 -20.10 4.51
C ALA A 176 0.88 -18.80 5.31
N THR A 177 1.43 -17.72 4.70
CA THR A 177 1.45 -16.39 5.32
C THR A 177 0.04 -15.90 5.65
N LEU A 178 -0.89 -16.00 4.71
CA LEU A 178 -2.28 -15.56 4.91
C LEU A 178 -3.03 -16.36 5.98
N THR A 179 -2.63 -17.59 6.27
CA THR A 179 -3.22 -18.41 7.34
C THR A 179 -2.51 -18.25 8.68
N GLY A 180 -1.32 -17.61 8.68
CA GLY A 180 -0.46 -17.47 9.87
C GLY A 180 -1.13 -16.79 11.06
N GLY A 181 -1.97 -15.78 10.82
CA GLY A 181 -2.72 -15.08 11.86
C GLY A 181 -3.70 -16.00 12.59
N ARG A 182 -4.49 -16.77 11.83
CA ARG A 182 -5.41 -17.77 12.40
C ARG A 182 -4.70 -18.87 13.18
N ALA A 183 -3.60 -19.39 12.64
CA ALA A 183 -2.79 -20.39 13.32
C ALA A 183 -2.24 -19.85 14.65
N ALA A 184 -1.82 -18.60 14.71
CA ALA A 184 -1.38 -17.97 15.95
C ALA A 184 -2.52 -17.83 16.98
N GLU A 185 -3.73 -17.44 16.54
CA GLU A 185 -4.89 -17.38 17.44
C GLU A 185 -5.25 -18.76 18.02
N GLU A 186 -5.31 -19.78 17.17
CA GLU A 186 -5.63 -21.15 17.58
C GLU A 186 -4.60 -21.69 18.57
N LEU A 187 -3.31 -21.45 18.30
CA LEU A 187 -2.21 -21.91 19.15
C LEU A 187 -2.23 -21.26 20.54
N ILE A 188 -2.49 -19.95 20.61
CA ILE A 188 -2.36 -19.18 21.86
C ILE A 188 -3.67 -19.07 22.63
N PHE A 189 -4.79 -18.90 21.94
CA PHE A 189 -6.09 -18.66 22.56
C PHE A 189 -7.04 -19.85 22.48
N HIS A 190 -6.64 -20.94 21.78
CA HIS A 190 -7.49 -22.09 21.50
C HIS A 190 -8.85 -21.72 20.91
N SER A 191 -8.88 -20.63 20.15
CA SER A 191 -10.08 -20.04 19.57
C SER A 191 -9.68 -19.23 18.33
N ILE A 192 -10.56 -19.17 17.35
CA ILE A 192 -10.35 -18.42 16.10
C ILE A 192 -11.38 -17.30 16.04
N THR A 193 -10.95 -16.11 15.63
CA THR A 193 -11.84 -14.97 15.38
C THR A 193 -12.10 -14.76 13.88
N THR A 194 -12.89 -13.76 13.57
CA THR A 194 -13.21 -13.34 12.18
C THR A 194 -12.19 -12.34 11.60
N GLY A 195 -11.10 -12.11 12.33
CA GLY A 195 -10.04 -11.17 11.93
C GLY A 195 -9.28 -11.57 10.69
#